data_7b2557402c39dcc359c85fb3b0dba9d2
#
_entry.id   7b2557402c39dcc359c85fb3b0dba9d2
#
_cell.length_a   1.000
_cell.length_b   1.000
_cell.length_c   1.000
_cell.angle_alpha   90.00
_cell.angle_beta   90.00
_cell.angle_gamma   90.00
#
_symmetry.space_group_name_H-M   'P 1'
#
loop_
_entity.id
_entity.type
_entity.pdbx_description
1 polymer ?
#
loop_
_entity_poly.entity_id
_entity_poly.type
_entity_poly.pdbx_seq_one_letter_code
_entity_poly.pdbx_strand_id
1 'polypeptide(L)'
;IVSVSADAMQDANKLNNTVVVNLKMKNGSIASINYFANGNKVVPKEQIEVFSGGTIAQIDDFRSLKTFGKKSKTVKYKGQDKGHANGVQTFLESISKGKPCPIPFEESYLSMLATFKVNQSLKENRKILI
;
A
#
# COMPACT_ATOMS: atom_id res chain seq x y z
N ILE A 1 -1.14 -12.22 -0.72
CA ILE A 1 -2.25 -11.96 0.22
C ILE A 1 -3.03 -13.25 0.35
N VAL A 2 -3.44 -13.65 1.57
CA VAL A 2 -4.27 -14.85 1.80
C VAL A 2 -5.61 -14.53 2.44
N SER A 3 -5.76 -13.37 3.06
CA SER A 3 -7.05 -12.90 3.54
C SER A 3 -7.10 -11.39 3.72
N VAL A 4 -8.32 -10.88 3.69
CA VAL A 4 -8.67 -9.47 3.83
C VAL A 4 -9.82 -9.34 4.83
N SER A 5 -9.77 -8.32 5.69
CA SER A 5 -10.93 -7.82 6.43
C SER A 5 -10.97 -6.31 6.36
N ALA A 6 -12.16 -5.74 6.30
CA ALA A 6 -12.34 -4.29 6.17
C ALA A 6 -13.55 -3.81 6.97
N ASP A 7 -13.39 -2.59 7.52
CA ASP A 7 -14.45 -1.84 8.19
C ASP A 7 -14.52 -0.44 7.59
N ALA A 8 -15.73 0.06 7.33
CA ALA A 8 -15.96 1.39 6.81
C ALA A 8 -16.74 2.23 7.82
N MET A 9 -16.38 3.51 7.93
CA MET A 9 -17.17 4.48 8.65
C MET A 9 -18.51 4.69 7.93
N GLN A 10 -19.60 4.66 8.66
CA GLN A 10 -20.92 4.99 8.12
C GLN A 10 -20.98 6.47 7.73
N ASP A 11 -21.40 6.74 6.50
CA ASP A 11 -21.64 8.08 6.01
C ASP A 11 -23.03 8.18 5.35
N ALA A 12 -23.60 9.38 5.34
CA ALA A 12 -24.94 9.65 4.81
C ALA A 12 -25.08 9.31 3.31
N ASN A 13 -23.99 9.38 2.56
CA ASN A 13 -23.96 9.13 1.12
C ASN A 13 -23.58 7.69 0.76
N LYS A 14 -23.27 6.86 1.76
CA LYS A 14 -22.83 5.44 1.61
C LYS A 14 -21.65 5.26 0.64
N LEU A 15 -20.72 6.21 0.66
CA LEU A 15 -19.56 6.19 -0.26
C LEU A 15 -18.51 5.15 0.12
N ASN A 16 -18.51 4.68 1.38
CA ASN A 16 -17.48 3.77 1.90
C ASN A 16 -16.05 4.25 1.60
N ASN A 17 -15.81 5.56 1.75
CA ASN A 17 -14.55 6.21 1.41
C ASN A 17 -13.70 6.57 2.64
N THR A 18 -14.07 6.05 3.80
CA THR A 18 -13.31 6.11 5.04
C THR A 18 -13.24 4.70 5.59
N VAL A 19 -12.14 4.01 5.29
CA VAL A 19 -12.03 2.56 5.40
C VAL A 19 -10.73 2.17 6.07
N VAL A 20 -10.79 1.17 6.95
CA VAL A 20 -9.64 0.43 7.47
C VAL A 20 -9.64 -0.96 6.87
N VAL A 21 -8.51 -1.38 6.31
CA VAL A 21 -8.33 -2.70 5.69
C VAL A 21 -7.17 -3.41 6.36
N ASN A 22 -7.39 -4.66 6.79
CA ASN A 22 -6.33 -5.52 7.30
C ASN A 22 -6.07 -6.67 6.33
N LEU A 23 -4.79 -6.87 6.02
CA LEU A 23 -4.31 -7.92 5.13
C LEU A 23 -3.47 -8.93 5.91
N LYS A 24 -3.59 -10.21 5.54
CA LYS A 24 -2.67 -11.26 5.97
C LYS A 24 -1.96 -11.84 4.75
N MET A 25 -0.64 -11.99 4.86
CA MET A 25 0.20 -12.56 3.82
C MET A 25 0.49 -14.04 4.07
N LYS A 26 0.81 -14.77 3.01
CA LYS A 26 1.14 -16.21 3.07
C LYS A 26 2.33 -16.50 3.98
N ASN A 27 3.31 -15.61 4.04
CA ASN A 27 4.50 -15.72 4.90
C ASN A 27 4.25 -15.34 6.37
N GLY A 28 2.99 -15.06 6.77
CA GLY A 28 2.61 -14.65 8.12
C GLY A 28 2.65 -13.16 8.40
N SER A 29 3.18 -12.34 7.49
CA SER A 29 3.17 -10.88 7.63
C SER A 29 1.74 -10.34 7.63
N ILE A 30 1.55 -9.20 8.28
CA ILE A 30 0.27 -8.47 8.31
C ILE A 30 0.48 -7.04 7.81
N ALA A 31 -0.56 -6.45 7.26
CA ALA A 31 -0.57 -5.03 6.92
C ALA A 31 -1.94 -4.42 7.25
N SER A 32 -1.93 -3.14 7.62
CA SER A 32 -3.14 -2.32 7.77
C SER A 32 -3.07 -1.16 6.80
N ILE A 33 -4.15 -0.91 6.07
CA ILE A 33 -4.29 0.21 5.14
C ILE A 33 -5.44 1.07 5.65
N ASN A 34 -5.14 2.33 5.94
CA ASN A 34 -6.12 3.32 6.37
C ASN A 34 -6.36 4.30 5.22
N TYR A 35 -7.57 4.31 4.68
CA TYR A 35 -7.99 5.27 3.66
C TYR A 35 -9.07 6.17 4.25
N PHE A 36 -8.73 7.44 4.49
CA PHE A 36 -9.59 8.38 5.19
C PHE A 36 -9.89 9.61 4.32
N ALA A 37 -10.95 9.52 3.52
CA ALA A 37 -11.37 10.62 2.65
C ALA A 37 -11.96 11.83 3.41
N ASN A 38 -12.33 11.63 4.68
CA ASN A 38 -12.85 12.69 5.56
C ASN A 38 -11.76 13.56 6.21
N GLY A 39 -10.48 13.32 5.88
CA GLY A 39 -9.36 14.07 6.43
C GLY A 39 -9.24 15.49 5.86
N ASN A 40 -8.38 16.29 6.50
CA ASN A 40 -8.06 17.63 6.04
C ASN A 40 -6.95 17.60 4.99
N LYS A 41 -7.09 18.37 3.91
CA LYS A 41 -6.13 18.44 2.79
C LYS A 41 -4.74 18.99 3.16
N VAL A 42 -4.57 19.58 4.34
CA VAL A 42 -3.28 20.08 4.85
C VAL A 42 -2.37 18.90 5.24
N VAL A 43 -2.94 17.77 5.64
CA VAL A 43 -2.17 16.58 5.98
C VAL A 43 -1.73 15.86 4.70
N PRO A 44 -0.43 15.52 4.56
CA PRO A 44 0.05 14.71 3.45
C PRO A 44 -0.70 13.38 3.34
N LYS A 45 -0.97 12.95 2.10
CA LYS A 45 -1.85 11.80 1.86
C LYS A 45 -1.21 10.46 2.18
N GLU A 46 0.06 10.29 1.80
CA GLU A 46 0.69 8.98 1.86
C GLU A 46 1.69 8.91 3.01
N GLN A 47 1.39 8.06 3.98
CA GLN A 47 2.28 7.67 5.06
C GLN A 47 2.42 6.16 5.05
N ILE A 48 3.64 5.65 5.01
CA ILE A 48 3.93 4.22 5.00
C ILE A 48 4.92 3.91 6.11
N GLU A 49 4.59 2.93 6.93
CA GLU A 49 5.49 2.40 7.95
C GLU A 49 5.69 0.90 7.75
N VAL A 50 6.92 0.46 7.86
CA VAL A 50 7.28 -0.95 7.76
C VAL A 50 8.13 -1.33 8.96
N PHE A 51 7.76 -2.41 9.64
CA PHE A 51 8.46 -2.98 10.79
C PHE A 51 8.99 -4.35 10.40
N SER A 52 10.30 -4.55 10.44
CA SER A 52 10.91 -5.83 10.08
C SER A 52 12.27 -6.03 10.78
N GLY A 53 12.44 -7.14 11.48
CA GLY A 53 13.73 -7.57 12.01
C GLY A 53 14.46 -6.53 12.89
N GLY A 54 13.73 -5.78 13.73
CA GLY A 54 14.30 -4.70 14.56
C GLY A 54 14.62 -3.43 13.78
N THR A 55 14.19 -3.32 12.55
CA THR A 55 14.30 -2.11 11.72
C THR A 55 12.90 -1.55 11.44
N ILE A 56 12.77 -0.24 11.48
CA ILE A 56 11.57 0.51 11.10
C ILE A 56 11.93 1.39 9.90
N ALA A 57 11.08 1.41 8.88
CA ALA A 57 11.16 2.37 7.78
C ALA A 57 9.85 3.19 7.75
N GLN A 58 9.99 4.50 7.62
CA GLN A 58 8.88 5.45 7.52
C GLN A 58 9.03 6.27 6.25
N ILE A 59 8.02 6.25 5.39
CA ILE A 59 7.91 7.13 4.22
C ILE A 59 6.84 8.17 4.53
N ASP A 60 7.20 9.43 4.38
CA ASP A 60 6.30 10.57 4.52
C ASP A 60 6.12 11.22 3.15
N ASP A 61 4.90 11.08 2.61
CA ASP A 61 4.42 11.68 1.35
C ASP A 61 5.39 11.49 0.14
N PHE A 62 6.17 10.41 0.13
CA PHE A 62 7.24 10.21 -0.87
C PHE A 62 8.24 11.37 -0.99
N ARG A 63 8.33 12.21 0.07
CA ARG A 63 9.27 13.33 0.20
C ARG A 63 10.42 13.02 1.14
N SER A 64 10.22 12.09 2.05
CA SER A 64 11.29 11.61 2.94
C SER A 64 11.16 10.14 3.27
N LEU A 65 12.30 9.51 3.48
CA LEU A 65 12.44 8.17 4.04
C LEU A 65 13.29 8.26 5.30
N LYS A 66 12.77 7.76 6.41
CA LYS A 66 13.50 7.59 7.66
C LYS A 66 13.63 6.10 7.95
N THR A 67 14.81 5.66 8.34
CA THR A 67 15.03 4.30 8.83
C THR A 67 15.60 4.34 10.23
N PHE A 68 15.13 3.42 11.08
CA PHE A 68 15.55 3.26 12.45
C PHE A 68 15.97 1.80 12.65
N GLY A 69 17.12 1.58 13.30
CA GLY A 69 17.69 0.26 13.53
C GLY A 69 19.11 0.41 14.07
N LYS A 70 20.00 -0.54 13.74
CA LYS A 70 21.44 -0.46 14.13
C LYS A 70 22.10 0.85 13.68
N LYS A 71 21.68 1.39 12.52
CA LYS A 71 22.05 2.72 12.03
C LYS A 71 20.80 3.41 11.54
N SER A 72 20.49 4.58 12.08
CA SER A 72 19.39 5.42 11.63
C SER A 72 19.83 6.31 10.48
N LYS A 73 18.97 6.47 9.47
CA LYS A 73 19.23 7.33 8.30
C LYS A 73 17.97 8.09 7.92
N THR A 74 18.15 9.32 7.47
CA THR A 74 17.09 10.13 6.86
C THR A 74 17.52 10.55 5.48
N VAL A 75 16.66 10.28 4.49
CA VAL A 75 16.80 10.76 3.12
C VAL A 75 15.64 11.71 2.85
N LYS A 76 15.94 12.90 2.32
CA LYS A 76 14.93 13.88 1.91
C LYS A 76 15.05 14.13 0.41
N TYR A 77 13.92 14.29 -0.25
CA TYR A 77 13.83 14.61 -1.67
C TYR A 77 13.38 16.07 -1.85
N LYS A 78 13.80 16.69 -2.95
CA LYS A 78 13.39 18.08 -3.28
C LYS A 78 11.89 18.23 -3.55
N GLY A 79 11.21 17.13 -3.90
CA GLY A 79 9.78 17.08 -4.18
C GLY A 79 9.21 15.70 -3.89
N GLN A 80 7.93 15.50 -4.15
CA GLN A 80 7.30 14.20 -4.07
C GLN A 80 7.77 13.33 -5.25
N ASP A 81 8.37 12.17 -4.94
CA ASP A 81 8.81 11.19 -5.94
C ASP A 81 8.08 9.86 -5.72
N LYS A 82 7.01 9.64 -6.46
CA LYS A 82 6.23 8.38 -6.48
C LYS A 82 6.81 7.33 -7.41
N GLY A 83 7.99 7.56 -7.98
CA GLY A 83 8.68 6.60 -8.82
C GLY A 83 8.12 6.43 -10.24
N HIS A 84 7.22 7.30 -10.71
CA HIS A 84 6.57 7.14 -12.01
C HIS A 84 7.58 7.08 -13.16
N ALA A 85 8.56 8.00 -13.20
CA ALA A 85 9.58 8.03 -14.23
C ALA A 85 10.42 6.74 -14.22
N ASN A 86 10.90 6.33 -13.05
CA ASN A 86 11.65 5.09 -12.89
C ASN A 86 10.84 3.85 -13.26
N GLY A 87 9.56 3.82 -12.90
CA GLY A 87 8.65 2.73 -13.24
C GLY A 87 8.52 2.56 -14.76
N VAL A 88 8.26 3.66 -15.48
CA VAL A 88 8.17 3.65 -16.95
C VAL A 88 9.50 3.24 -17.57
N GLN A 89 10.62 3.84 -17.15
CA GLN A 89 11.95 3.50 -17.65
C GLN A 89 12.25 2.00 -17.45
N THR A 90 12.06 1.48 -16.25
CA THR A 90 12.32 0.07 -15.92
C THR A 90 11.47 -0.87 -16.78
N PHE A 91 10.22 -0.51 -17.02
CA PHE A 91 9.33 -1.29 -17.89
C PHE A 91 9.83 -1.30 -19.34
N LEU A 92 10.16 -0.15 -19.91
CA LEU A 92 10.70 -0.05 -21.28
C LEU A 92 12.03 -0.79 -21.42
N GLU A 93 12.91 -0.69 -20.42
CA GLU A 93 14.17 -1.45 -20.40
C GLU A 93 13.95 -2.96 -20.32
N SER A 94 12.93 -3.42 -19.61
CA SER A 94 12.61 -4.86 -19.55
C SER A 94 12.22 -5.39 -20.92
N ILE A 95 11.41 -4.64 -21.67
CA ILE A 95 11.03 -5.00 -23.05
C ILE A 95 12.24 -5.01 -23.95
N SER A 96 13.03 -3.92 -23.99
CA SER A 96 14.17 -3.79 -24.89
C SER A 96 15.28 -4.82 -24.64
N LYS A 97 15.41 -5.29 -23.41
CA LYS A 97 16.42 -6.27 -23.00
C LYS A 97 15.88 -7.70 -22.89
N GLY A 98 14.62 -7.95 -23.28
CA GLY A 98 13.97 -9.26 -23.17
C GLY A 98 13.90 -9.80 -21.73
N LYS A 99 13.83 -8.92 -20.73
CA LYS A 99 13.73 -9.28 -19.31
C LYS A 99 12.28 -9.49 -18.90
N PRO A 100 12.01 -10.25 -17.82
CA PRO A 100 10.68 -10.35 -17.24
C PRO A 100 10.10 -8.98 -16.90
N CYS A 101 8.76 -8.87 -16.89
CA CYS A 101 8.07 -7.67 -16.46
C CYS A 101 8.49 -7.31 -15.02
N PRO A 102 8.83 -6.04 -14.73
CA PRO A 102 9.26 -5.61 -13.39
C PRO A 102 8.23 -5.89 -12.29
N ILE A 103 6.96 -5.86 -12.64
CA ILE A 103 5.85 -6.26 -11.75
C ILE A 103 5.20 -7.50 -12.39
N PRO A 104 5.35 -8.69 -11.81
CA PRO A 104 4.71 -9.89 -12.32
C PRO A 104 3.18 -9.74 -12.40
N PHE A 105 2.57 -10.36 -13.40
CA PHE A 105 1.12 -10.30 -13.59
C PHE A 105 0.36 -10.78 -12.34
N GLU A 106 0.85 -11.82 -11.69
CA GLU A 106 0.27 -12.41 -10.49
C GLU A 106 0.19 -11.41 -9.33
N GLU A 107 1.20 -10.54 -9.17
CA GLU A 107 1.18 -9.50 -8.13
C GLU A 107 0.12 -8.44 -8.41
N SER A 108 0.02 -8.01 -9.68
CA SER A 108 -1.01 -7.07 -10.10
C SER A 108 -2.41 -7.67 -9.96
N TYR A 109 -2.57 -8.93 -10.36
CA TYR A 109 -3.81 -9.68 -10.22
C TYR A 109 -4.24 -9.81 -8.75
N LEU A 110 -3.33 -10.25 -7.88
CA LEU A 110 -3.63 -10.39 -6.45
C LEU A 110 -3.95 -9.06 -5.77
N SER A 111 -3.29 -7.98 -6.18
CA SER A 111 -3.58 -6.63 -5.67
C SER A 111 -4.99 -6.20 -6.06
N MET A 112 -5.38 -6.40 -7.32
CA MET A 112 -6.72 -6.09 -7.80
C MET A 112 -7.78 -7.00 -7.14
N LEU A 113 -7.52 -8.29 -7.04
CA LEU A 113 -8.41 -9.24 -6.37
C LEU A 113 -8.65 -8.84 -4.92
N ALA A 114 -7.60 -8.39 -4.21
CA ALA A 114 -7.72 -7.93 -2.84
C ALA A 114 -8.70 -6.75 -2.72
N THR A 115 -8.71 -5.80 -3.67
CA THR A 115 -9.66 -4.67 -3.65
C THR A 115 -11.11 -5.13 -3.80
N PHE A 116 -11.38 -6.14 -4.64
CA PHE A 116 -12.71 -6.72 -4.74
C PHE A 116 -13.11 -7.46 -3.45
N LYS A 117 -12.13 -8.13 -2.82
CA LYS A 117 -12.35 -8.83 -1.53
C LYS A 117 -12.56 -7.86 -0.36
N VAL A 118 -11.98 -6.64 -0.42
CA VAL A 118 -12.33 -5.55 0.52
C VAL A 118 -13.83 -5.24 0.43
N ASN A 119 -14.34 -4.99 -0.78
CA ASN A 119 -15.76 -4.72 -0.97
C ASN A 119 -16.65 -5.88 -0.50
N GLN A 120 -16.23 -7.12 -0.74
CA GLN A 120 -16.92 -8.30 -0.24
C GLN A 120 -16.92 -8.34 1.29
N SER A 121 -15.78 -8.05 1.93
CA SER A 121 -15.65 -8.00 3.39
C SER A 121 -16.58 -6.95 4.01
N LEU A 122 -16.63 -5.75 3.44
CA LEU A 122 -17.56 -4.69 3.88
C LEU A 122 -19.01 -5.11 3.75
N LYS A 123 -19.38 -5.79 2.66
CA LYS A 123 -20.76 -6.25 2.42
C LYS A 123 -21.17 -7.39 3.38
N GLU A 124 -20.27 -8.33 3.61
CA GLU A 124 -20.55 -9.54 4.39
C GLU A 124 -20.18 -9.39 5.87
N ASN A 125 -19.56 -8.27 6.25
CA ASN A 125 -19.09 -7.96 7.62
C ASN A 125 -18.26 -9.11 8.23
N ARG A 126 -17.33 -9.65 7.42
CA ARG A 126 -16.43 -10.73 7.85
C ARG A 126 -15.12 -10.73 7.08
N LYS A 127 -14.15 -11.45 7.60
CA LYS A 127 -12.89 -11.74 6.89
C LYS A 127 -13.16 -12.62 5.66
N ILE A 128 -12.53 -12.29 4.53
CA ILE A 128 -12.60 -13.01 3.26
C ILE A 128 -11.25 -13.63 2.95
N LEU A 129 -11.24 -14.87 2.50
CA LEU A 129 -10.05 -15.56 1.99
C LEU A 129 -9.85 -15.23 0.51
N ILE A 130 -8.57 -15.23 0.10
CA ILE A 130 -8.11 -15.02 -1.28
C ILE A 130 -7.44 -16.28 -1.78
#